data_e7d5ae8f7e13733684ad90d624c80c35
#
_entry.id   e7d5ae8f7e13733684ad90d624c80c35
#
_cell.length_a   1.000
_cell.length_b   1.000
_cell.length_c   1.000
_cell.angle_alpha   90.00
_cell.angle_beta   90.00
_cell.angle_gamma   90.00
#
_symmetry.space_group_name_H-M   'P 1'
#
loop_
_entity.id
_entity.type
_entity.pdbx_description
1 polymer ?
#
loop_
_entity_poly.entity_id
_entity_poly.type
_entity_poly.pdbx_seq_one_letter_code
_entity_poly.pdbx_strand_id
1 'polypeptide(L)'
;RDSKTIYGLSKITADNILKTYRDVYGLNVYSGILFNHESPLRKDKFVTTKIINGLKRVFRGEIEYIELGNINIYRDWGHAKDFVAAMWLILQSDTPDDYVIATGKYNTVRKFIEITVDVMGKKINWEGEGVDEIGIVDGKVVIRISEKFYRPYDKNLVGNSYKLKLETGWNPVYNLRDIIVDMVN
;
A
#
# COMPACT_ATOMS: atom_id res chain seq x y z
N ARG A 1 -19.15 -4.81 -10.39
CA ARG A 1 -17.67 -4.90 -10.28
C ARG A 1 -17.10 -4.93 -11.70
N ASP A 2 -16.51 -3.83 -12.14
CA ASP A 2 -15.87 -3.73 -13.45
C ASP A 2 -14.36 -3.63 -13.28
N SER A 3 -13.61 -4.31 -14.15
CA SER A 3 -12.17 -4.17 -14.21
C SER A 3 -11.72 -3.74 -15.60
N LYS A 4 -10.82 -2.76 -15.62
CA LYS A 4 -10.14 -2.30 -16.84
C LYS A 4 -8.81 -3.02 -17.08
N THR A 5 -8.47 -4.01 -16.28
CA THR A 5 -7.20 -4.75 -16.36
C THR A 5 -7.43 -6.26 -16.28
N ILE A 6 -6.58 -7.04 -16.96
CA ILE A 6 -6.62 -8.51 -16.90
C ILE A 6 -6.44 -9.00 -15.45
N TYR A 7 -5.56 -8.36 -14.67
CA TYR A 7 -5.40 -8.66 -13.26
C TYR A 7 -6.69 -8.48 -12.46
N GLY A 8 -7.34 -7.33 -12.61
CA GLY A 8 -8.61 -7.07 -11.93
C GLY A 8 -9.72 -8.04 -12.37
N LEU A 9 -9.77 -8.39 -13.66
CA LEU A 9 -10.72 -9.39 -14.17
C LEU A 9 -10.47 -10.76 -13.52
N SER A 10 -9.21 -11.19 -13.42
CA SER A 10 -8.86 -12.47 -12.75
C SER A 10 -9.30 -12.50 -11.28
N LYS A 11 -9.19 -11.36 -10.56
CA LYS A 11 -9.65 -11.24 -9.17
C LYS A 11 -11.17 -11.28 -9.04
N ILE A 12 -11.89 -10.63 -9.94
CA ILE A 12 -13.36 -10.70 -9.99
C ILE A 12 -13.83 -12.13 -10.28
N THR A 13 -13.18 -12.82 -11.21
CA THR A 13 -13.51 -14.21 -11.54
C THR A 13 -13.28 -15.13 -10.32
N ALA A 14 -12.15 -14.98 -9.64
CA ALA A 14 -11.87 -15.74 -8.42
C ALA A 14 -12.92 -15.49 -7.33
N ASP A 15 -13.29 -14.23 -7.11
CA ASP A 15 -14.33 -13.85 -6.15
C ASP A 15 -15.70 -14.48 -6.47
N ASN A 16 -16.10 -14.49 -7.76
CA ASN A 16 -17.35 -15.14 -8.18
C ASN A 16 -17.30 -16.68 -7.98
N ILE A 17 -16.16 -17.32 -8.24
CA ILE A 17 -15.96 -18.74 -7.99
C ILE A 17 -16.11 -19.05 -6.50
N LEU A 18 -15.46 -18.26 -5.62
CA LEU A 18 -15.55 -18.43 -4.17
C LEU A 18 -16.99 -18.31 -3.69
N LYS A 19 -17.75 -17.32 -4.19
CA LYS A 19 -19.17 -17.17 -3.86
C LYS A 19 -20.00 -18.37 -4.31
N THR A 20 -19.74 -18.89 -5.50
CA THR A 20 -20.45 -20.09 -5.98
C THR A 20 -20.17 -21.29 -5.06
N TYR A 21 -18.92 -21.49 -4.62
CA TYR A 21 -18.60 -22.56 -3.68
C TYR A 21 -19.31 -22.39 -2.34
N ARG A 22 -19.44 -21.16 -1.84
CA ARG A 22 -20.16 -20.87 -0.61
C ARG A 22 -21.67 -21.07 -0.77
N ASP A 23 -22.25 -20.44 -1.81
CA ASP A 23 -23.71 -20.31 -1.91
C ASP A 23 -24.39 -21.55 -2.50
N VAL A 24 -23.70 -22.28 -3.40
CA VAL A 24 -24.25 -23.45 -4.09
C VAL A 24 -23.81 -24.77 -3.44
N TYR A 25 -22.52 -24.84 -3.03
CA TYR A 25 -21.97 -26.07 -2.48
C TYR A 25 -21.90 -26.11 -0.95
N GLY A 26 -22.31 -25.02 -0.27
CA GLY A 26 -22.33 -24.95 1.18
C GLY A 26 -20.96 -25.02 1.86
N LEU A 27 -19.89 -24.68 1.14
CA LEU A 27 -18.55 -24.72 1.69
C LEU A 27 -18.23 -23.47 2.51
N ASN A 28 -17.50 -23.66 3.60
CA ASN A 28 -17.01 -22.55 4.44
C ASN A 28 -15.86 -21.81 3.74
N VAL A 29 -16.20 -20.94 2.81
CA VAL A 29 -15.25 -20.16 2.01
C VAL A 29 -15.34 -18.68 2.37
N TYR A 30 -14.19 -18.09 2.69
CA TYR A 30 -14.03 -16.71 3.08
C TYR A 30 -13.24 -15.96 2.01
N SER A 31 -13.66 -14.74 1.68
CA SER A 31 -12.95 -13.88 0.72
C SER A 31 -12.34 -12.67 1.44
N GLY A 32 -11.03 -12.54 1.39
CA GLY A 32 -10.31 -11.36 1.87
C GLY A 32 -10.03 -10.38 0.73
N ILE A 33 -10.62 -9.18 0.78
CA ILE A 33 -10.37 -8.08 -0.15
C ILE A 33 -9.28 -7.21 0.45
N LEU A 34 -8.02 -7.48 0.07
CA LEU A 34 -6.85 -6.87 0.69
C LEU A 34 -6.49 -5.55 0.04
N PHE A 35 -6.34 -4.51 0.85
CA PHE A 35 -5.68 -3.27 0.48
C PHE A 35 -4.15 -3.42 0.50
N ASN A 36 -3.42 -2.34 0.23
CA ASN A 36 -1.96 -2.43 0.15
C ASN A 36 -1.39 -2.83 1.52
N HIS A 37 -0.57 -3.86 1.51
CA HIS A 37 0.08 -4.36 2.72
C HIS A 37 1.57 -4.54 2.46
N GLU A 38 2.36 -4.01 3.36
CA GLU A 38 3.78 -3.79 3.20
C GLU A 38 4.57 -4.54 4.28
N SER A 39 5.80 -4.91 3.94
CA SER A 39 6.78 -5.50 4.86
C SER A 39 8.16 -5.48 4.20
N PRO A 40 9.25 -5.82 4.94
CA PRO A 40 10.59 -5.99 4.36
C PRO A 40 10.65 -6.98 3.19
N LEU A 41 9.69 -7.91 3.11
CA LEU A 41 9.59 -8.91 2.03
C LEU A 41 8.92 -8.37 0.75
N ARG A 42 8.52 -7.10 0.72
CA ARG A 42 7.88 -6.49 -0.44
C ARG A 42 8.85 -6.39 -1.61
N LYS A 43 8.43 -6.82 -2.81
CA LYS A 43 9.29 -6.81 -4.01
C LYS A 43 9.55 -5.38 -4.52
N ASP A 44 10.72 -5.15 -5.11
CA ASP A 44 11.23 -3.84 -5.58
C ASP A 44 10.36 -3.12 -6.61
N LYS A 45 9.49 -3.83 -7.32
CA LYS A 45 8.58 -3.23 -8.31
C LYS A 45 7.46 -2.36 -7.72
N PHE A 46 7.25 -2.41 -6.41
CA PHE A 46 6.22 -1.62 -5.74
C PHE A 46 6.75 -0.26 -5.30
N VAL A 47 5.86 0.75 -5.29
CA VAL A 47 6.24 2.14 -5.03
C VAL A 47 6.90 2.33 -3.66
N THR A 48 6.44 1.65 -2.64
CA THR A 48 6.97 1.71 -1.27
C THR A 48 8.43 1.25 -1.22
N THR A 49 8.72 0.08 -1.77
CA THR A 49 10.07 -0.48 -1.84
C THR A 49 10.96 0.33 -2.79
N LYS A 50 10.41 0.80 -3.93
CA LYS A 50 11.13 1.68 -4.84
C LYS A 50 11.60 2.96 -4.14
N ILE A 51 10.75 3.56 -3.28
CA ILE A 51 11.09 4.76 -2.51
C ILE A 51 12.20 4.44 -1.52
N ILE A 52 12.02 3.42 -0.67
CA ILE A 52 12.98 3.09 0.39
C ILE A 52 14.34 2.70 -0.19
N ASN A 53 14.38 1.74 -1.11
CA ASN A 53 15.63 1.27 -1.70
C ASN A 53 16.26 2.33 -2.60
N GLY A 54 15.45 3.11 -3.31
CA GLY A 54 15.93 4.23 -4.11
C GLY A 54 16.61 5.30 -3.25
N LEU A 55 15.97 5.74 -2.16
CA LEU A 55 16.56 6.72 -1.24
C LEU A 55 17.83 6.18 -0.56
N LYS A 56 17.85 4.90 -0.15
CA LYS A 56 19.08 4.26 0.35
C LYS A 56 20.22 4.36 -0.65
N ARG A 57 19.96 4.10 -1.93
CA ARG A 57 20.95 4.20 -3.01
C ARG A 57 21.40 5.63 -3.29
N VAL A 58 20.46 6.59 -3.28
CA VAL A 58 20.78 8.03 -3.40
C VAL A 58 21.70 8.48 -2.28
N PHE A 59 21.38 8.13 -1.03
CA PHE A 59 22.16 8.54 0.14
C PHE A 59 23.55 7.87 0.20
N ARG A 60 23.74 6.73 -0.49
CA ARG A 60 25.05 6.09 -0.68
C ARG A 60 25.83 6.66 -1.88
N GLY A 61 25.21 7.56 -2.67
CA GLY A 61 25.81 8.10 -3.87
C GLY A 61 25.85 7.15 -5.07
N GLU A 62 25.07 6.06 -5.03
CA GLU A 62 24.99 5.06 -6.13
C GLU A 62 24.15 5.56 -7.31
N ILE A 63 23.17 6.41 -7.04
CA ILE A 63 22.32 7.09 -8.02
C ILE A 63 22.10 8.53 -7.60
N GLU A 64 21.82 9.40 -8.55
CA GLU A 64 21.63 10.83 -8.29
C GLU A 64 20.27 11.12 -7.64
N TYR A 65 19.19 10.59 -8.20
CA TYR A 65 17.82 10.77 -7.71
C TYR A 65 16.94 9.57 -8.11
N ILE A 66 15.75 9.52 -7.56
CA ILE A 66 14.70 8.60 -8.00
C ILE A 66 13.60 9.37 -8.74
N GLU A 67 13.02 8.75 -9.78
CA GLU A 67 11.86 9.29 -10.48
C GLU A 67 10.57 8.62 -10.01
N LEU A 68 9.57 9.43 -9.69
CA LEU A 68 8.24 8.99 -9.25
C LEU A 68 7.16 9.64 -10.11
N GLY A 69 5.97 9.05 -10.15
CA GLY A 69 4.77 9.67 -10.72
C GLY A 69 4.10 10.61 -9.72
N ASN A 70 2.78 10.68 -9.78
CA ASN A 70 2.00 11.52 -8.87
C ASN A 70 2.17 11.09 -7.40
N ILE A 71 2.80 11.94 -6.60
CA ILE A 71 3.02 11.71 -5.17
C ILE A 71 1.88 12.20 -4.28
N ASN A 72 0.88 12.87 -4.84
CA ASN A 72 -0.26 13.42 -4.09
C ASN A 72 -1.47 12.46 -4.04
N ILE A 73 -1.35 11.27 -4.63
CA ILE A 73 -2.38 10.24 -4.55
C ILE A 73 -2.42 9.60 -3.17
N TYR A 74 -3.63 9.29 -2.73
CA TYR A 74 -3.87 8.62 -1.46
C TYR A 74 -3.87 7.10 -1.59
N ARG A 75 -3.28 6.44 -0.61
CA ARG A 75 -3.28 4.98 -0.45
C ARG A 75 -3.54 4.61 1.01
N ASP A 76 -4.17 3.47 1.20
CA ASP A 76 -4.30 2.80 2.48
C ASP A 76 -3.21 1.72 2.55
N TRP A 77 -2.21 1.93 3.41
CA TRP A 77 -1.13 0.99 3.64
C TRP A 77 -1.23 0.39 5.03
N GLY A 78 -1.27 -0.93 5.11
CA GLY A 78 -1.16 -1.68 6.36
C GLY A 78 0.12 -2.50 6.41
N HIS A 79 0.42 -3.06 7.57
CA HIS A 79 1.52 -4.01 7.74
C HIS A 79 1.06 -5.42 7.38
N ALA A 80 1.91 -6.20 6.70
CA ALA A 80 1.57 -7.57 6.31
C ALA A 80 1.22 -8.46 7.52
N LYS A 81 1.84 -8.25 8.67
CA LYS A 81 1.52 -8.98 9.93
C LYS A 81 0.08 -8.74 10.37
N ASP A 82 -0.42 -7.48 10.31
CA ASP A 82 -1.81 -7.17 10.63
C ASP A 82 -2.77 -7.87 9.67
N PHE A 83 -2.42 -7.91 8.38
CA PHE A 83 -3.26 -8.55 7.36
C PHE A 83 -3.32 -10.07 7.53
N VAL A 84 -2.20 -10.72 7.88
CA VAL A 84 -2.17 -12.15 8.18
C VAL A 84 -3.01 -12.47 9.44
N ALA A 85 -2.91 -11.63 10.47
CA ALA A 85 -3.74 -11.76 11.66
C ALA A 85 -5.25 -11.64 11.32
N ALA A 86 -5.61 -10.68 10.44
CA ALA A 86 -6.98 -10.56 9.93
C ALA A 86 -7.45 -11.83 9.20
N MET A 87 -6.61 -12.39 8.31
CA MET A 87 -6.94 -13.62 7.58
C MET A 87 -7.21 -14.79 8.55
N TRP A 88 -6.38 -14.92 9.59
CA TRP A 88 -6.57 -15.96 10.60
C TRP A 88 -7.89 -15.75 11.37
N LEU A 89 -8.19 -14.53 11.79
CA LEU A 89 -9.44 -14.21 12.51
C LEU A 89 -10.69 -14.46 11.66
N ILE A 90 -10.65 -14.11 10.38
CA ILE A 90 -11.74 -14.38 9.43
C ILE A 90 -12.07 -15.87 9.39
N LEU A 91 -11.03 -16.73 9.37
CA LEU A 91 -11.21 -18.18 9.34
C LEU A 91 -11.76 -18.76 10.66
N GLN A 92 -11.76 -17.99 11.74
CA GLN A 92 -12.39 -18.39 13.03
C GLN A 92 -13.85 -17.95 13.13
N SER A 93 -14.36 -17.20 12.14
CA SER A 93 -15.77 -16.77 12.12
C SER A 93 -16.70 -17.94 11.81
N ASP A 94 -17.84 -17.99 12.46
CA ASP A 94 -18.87 -19.02 12.23
C ASP A 94 -19.63 -18.81 10.91
N THR A 95 -19.56 -17.60 10.34
CA THR A 95 -20.30 -17.23 9.13
C THR A 95 -19.35 -16.89 8.00
N PRO A 96 -19.22 -17.76 6.97
CA PRO A 96 -18.42 -17.48 5.79
C PRO A 96 -18.94 -16.27 5.01
N ASP A 97 -18.08 -15.28 4.77
CA ASP A 97 -18.44 -14.06 4.03
C ASP A 97 -17.20 -13.37 3.42
N ASP A 98 -17.43 -12.22 2.75
CA ASP A 98 -16.41 -11.36 2.18
C ASP A 98 -16.00 -10.27 3.17
N TYR A 99 -14.69 -10.08 3.36
CA TYR A 99 -14.13 -9.12 4.31
C TYR A 99 -13.15 -8.17 3.62
N VAL A 100 -13.33 -6.87 3.81
CA VAL A 100 -12.33 -5.88 3.43
C VAL A 100 -11.26 -5.82 4.52
N ILE A 101 -10.00 -6.07 4.14
CA ILE A 101 -8.85 -5.94 5.03
C ILE A 101 -8.09 -4.66 4.65
N ALA A 102 -8.25 -3.63 5.46
CA ALA A 102 -7.72 -2.30 5.25
C ALA A 102 -7.56 -1.57 6.59
N THR A 103 -6.64 -0.61 6.65
CA THR A 103 -6.46 0.16 7.89
C THR A 103 -7.55 1.21 8.10
N GLY A 104 -8.18 1.66 7.02
CA GLY A 104 -9.11 2.79 7.02
C GLY A 104 -8.41 4.14 7.12
N LYS A 105 -7.06 4.15 7.12
CA LYS A 105 -6.25 5.35 7.14
C LYS A 105 -5.62 5.56 5.76
N TYR A 106 -5.65 6.79 5.28
CA TYR A 106 -5.07 7.14 3.99
C TYR A 106 -3.92 8.12 4.18
N ASN A 107 -2.87 7.88 3.41
CA ASN A 107 -1.70 8.74 3.35
C ASN A 107 -1.31 8.96 1.90
N THR A 108 -0.74 10.13 1.59
CA THR A 108 -0.18 10.38 0.27
C THR A 108 1.16 9.67 0.11
N VAL A 109 1.56 9.43 -1.14
CA VAL A 109 2.92 8.95 -1.45
C VAL A 109 3.95 9.97 -0.95
N ARG A 110 3.65 11.26 -1.03
CA ARG A 110 4.46 12.34 -0.43
C ARG A 110 4.71 12.08 1.05
N LYS A 111 3.64 11.81 1.82
CA LYS A 111 3.76 11.56 3.27
C LYS A 111 4.61 10.33 3.56
N PHE A 112 4.48 9.28 2.73
CA PHE A 112 5.34 8.09 2.83
C PHE A 112 6.82 8.45 2.63
N ILE A 113 7.15 9.28 1.63
CA ILE A 113 8.51 9.73 1.36
C ILE A 113 9.06 10.55 2.54
N GLU A 114 8.29 11.52 3.03
CA GLU A 114 8.69 12.39 4.15
C GLU A 114 9.04 11.57 5.40
N ILE A 115 8.18 10.60 5.75
CA ILE A 115 8.43 9.71 6.89
C ILE A 115 9.66 8.82 6.62
N THR A 116 9.84 8.33 5.37
CA THR A 116 11.00 7.50 5.02
C THR A 116 12.30 8.28 5.19
N VAL A 117 12.36 9.51 4.69
CA VAL A 117 13.54 10.38 4.84
C VAL A 117 13.81 10.71 6.31
N ASP A 118 12.76 10.98 7.09
CA ASP A 118 12.87 11.25 8.52
C ASP A 118 13.38 10.02 9.30
N VAL A 119 12.88 8.82 9.00
CA VAL A 119 13.39 7.55 9.58
C VAL A 119 14.86 7.31 9.23
N MET A 120 15.32 7.78 8.06
CA MET A 120 16.73 7.73 7.67
C MET A 120 17.57 8.87 8.29
N GLY A 121 17.02 9.65 9.24
CA GLY A 121 17.72 10.71 9.96
C GLY A 121 17.94 12.00 9.15
N LYS A 122 17.13 12.24 8.11
CA LYS A 122 17.24 13.39 7.21
C LYS A 122 15.93 14.15 7.11
N LYS A 123 15.96 15.32 6.46
CA LYS A 123 14.78 16.13 6.19
C LYS A 123 14.68 16.44 4.70
N ILE A 124 13.50 16.27 4.13
CA ILE A 124 13.21 16.62 2.74
C ILE A 124 12.46 17.94 2.68
N ASN A 125 12.85 18.79 1.71
CA ASN A 125 12.11 19.98 1.31
C ASN A 125 11.62 19.78 -0.12
N TRP A 126 10.48 20.41 -0.46
CA TRP A 126 9.90 20.32 -1.79
C TRP A 126 9.97 21.69 -2.46
N GLU A 127 10.33 21.70 -3.74
CA GLU A 127 10.35 22.90 -4.60
C GLU A 127 9.67 22.60 -5.93
N GLY A 128 9.02 23.61 -6.52
CA GLY A 128 8.24 23.45 -7.76
C GLY A 128 6.86 22.85 -7.54
N GLU A 129 6.14 22.61 -8.61
CA GLU A 129 4.78 22.07 -8.62
C GLU A 129 4.59 21.10 -9.79
N GLY A 130 3.67 20.14 -9.64
CA GLY A 130 3.28 19.19 -10.68
C GLY A 130 4.46 18.31 -11.14
N VAL A 131 4.78 18.39 -12.43
CA VAL A 131 5.89 17.58 -13.02
C VAL A 131 7.26 18.21 -12.78
N ASP A 132 7.31 19.51 -12.49
CA ASP A 132 8.53 20.23 -12.18
C ASP A 132 8.90 20.16 -10.69
N GLU A 133 8.08 19.47 -9.89
CA GLU A 133 8.33 19.33 -8.47
C GLU A 133 9.51 18.41 -8.19
N ILE A 134 10.39 18.86 -7.28
CA ILE A 134 11.58 18.11 -6.85
C ILE A 134 11.61 18.02 -5.32
N GLY A 135 12.14 16.89 -4.83
CA GLY A 135 12.45 16.68 -3.41
C GLY A 135 13.94 16.86 -3.17
N ILE A 136 14.28 17.70 -2.19
CA ILE A 136 15.65 18.11 -1.88
C ILE A 136 16.01 17.68 -0.46
N VAL A 137 17.15 17.02 -0.30
CA VAL A 137 17.75 16.65 0.99
C VAL A 137 19.22 17.12 1.01
N ASP A 138 19.61 17.83 2.06
CA ASP A 138 20.97 18.38 2.23
C ASP A 138 21.46 19.18 0.99
N GLY A 139 20.56 19.96 0.37
CA GLY A 139 20.84 20.77 -0.82
C GLY A 139 20.97 19.98 -2.13
N LYS A 140 20.69 18.69 -2.13
CA LYS A 140 20.73 17.83 -3.33
C LYS A 140 19.35 17.35 -3.73
N VAL A 141 19.05 17.36 -5.03
CA VAL A 141 17.84 16.75 -5.56
C VAL A 141 17.91 15.24 -5.38
N VAL A 142 16.94 14.67 -4.67
CA VAL A 142 16.86 13.22 -4.41
C VAL A 142 15.63 12.59 -5.05
N ILE A 143 14.63 13.41 -5.40
CA ILE A 143 13.40 12.97 -6.07
C ILE A 143 13.07 13.92 -7.20
N ARG A 144 12.67 13.36 -8.36
CA ARG A 144 12.04 14.08 -9.47
C ARG A 144 10.69 13.48 -9.79
N ILE A 145 9.73 14.34 -10.12
CA ILE A 145 8.45 13.89 -10.65
C ILE A 145 8.56 13.72 -12.17
N SER A 146 7.95 12.66 -12.70
CA SER A 146 8.01 12.33 -14.12
C SER A 146 6.67 11.79 -14.61
N GLU A 147 6.15 12.39 -15.69
CA GLU A 147 4.87 11.98 -16.31
C GLU A 147 4.89 10.53 -16.79
N LYS A 148 6.04 10.00 -17.19
CA LYS A 148 6.17 8.60 -17.64
C LYS A 148 5.71 7.58 -16.59
N PHE A 149 5.67 7.97 -15.30
CA PHE A 149 5.22 7.14 -14.21
C PHE A 149 3.80 7.46 -13.73
N TYR A 150 3.10 8.41 -14.35
CA TYR A 150 1.69 8.64 -14.11
C TYR A 150 0.87 7.45 -14.63
N ARG A 151 -0.10 7.05 -13.86
CA ARG A 151 -1.00 5.96 -14.25
C ARG A 151 -2.36 6.53 -14.64
N PRO A 152 -2.93 6.14 -15.81
CA PRO A 152 -4.20 6.70 -16.30
C PRO A 152 -5.37 6.48 -15.36
N TYR A 153 -5.26 5.49 -14.49
CA TYR A 153 -6.33 5.07 -13.55
C TYR A 153 -5.93 5.21 -12.09
N ASP A 154 -4.97 6.07 -11.78
CA ASP A 154 -4.62 6.36 -10.39
C ASP A 154 -5.78 7.05 -9.69
N LYS A 155 -6.42 6.32 -8.77
CA LYS A 155 -7.49 6.81 -7.91
C LYS A 155 -7.07 6.73 -6.46
N ASN A 156 -7.63 7.62 -5.67
CA ASN A 156 -7.52 7.51 -4.22
C ASN A 156 -8.23 6.24 -3.74
N LEU A 157 -7.53 5.42 -2.99
CA LEU A 157 -8.03 4.15 -2.49
C LEU A 157 -7.89 4.10 -0.97
N VAL A 158 -9.03 4.01 -0.31
CA VAL A 158 -9.15 3.82 1.14
C VAL A 158 -10.17 2.72 1.39
N GLY A 159 -9.83 1.78 2.24
CA GLY A 159 -10.71 0.65 2.56
C GLY A 159 -11.59 0.93 3.78
N ASN A 160 -12.79 0.34 3.77
CA ASN A 160 -13.64 0.31 4.94
C ASN A 160 -13.67 -1.12 5.49
N SER A 161 -12.95 -1.34 6.59
CA SER A 161 -12.87 -2.62 7.30
C SER A 161 -13.85 -2.72 8.49
N TYR A 162 -14.90 -1.91 8.50
CA TYR A 162 -15.86 -1.84 9.62
C TYR A 162 -16.45 -3.21 9.95
N LYS A 163 -16.92 -3.96 8.96
CA LYS A 163 -17.46 -5.30 9.13
C LYS A 163 -16.45 -6.24 9.82
N LEU A 164 -15.22 -6.29 9.29
CA LEU A 164 -14.16 -7.11 9.87
C LEU A 164 -13.90 -6.76 11.34
N LYS A 165 -13.83 -5.46 11.66
CA LYS A 165 -13.63 -4.98 13.03
C LYS A 165 -14.77 -5.38 13.96
N LEU A 166 -16.00 -5.24 13.49
CA LEU A 166 -17.19 -5.54 14.27
C LEU A 166 -17.29 -7.04 14.58
N GLU A 167 -17.09 -7.90 13.58
CA GLU A 167 -17.34 -9.33 13.69
C GLU A 167 -16.18 -10.10 14.32
N THR A 168 -14.92 -9.63 14.15
CA THR A 168 -13.73 -10.36 14.62
C THR A 168 -12.95 -9.64 15.71
N GLY A 169 -13.29 -8.39 16.03
CA GLY A 169 -12.49 -7.54 16.92
C GLY A 169 -11.14 -7.09 16.35
N TRP A 170 -10.85 -7.40 15.08
CA TRP A 170 -9.59 -7.04 14.47
C TRP A 170 -9.37 -5.53 14.40
N ASN A 171 -8.17 -5.10 14.74
CA ASN A 171 -7.70 -3.74 14.52
C ASN A 171 -6.22 -3.76 14.10
N PRO A 172 -5.81 -2.92 13.14
CA PRO A 172 -4.40 -2.83 12.77
C PRO A 172 -3.58 -2.24 13.94
N VAL A 173 -2.46 -2.87 14.23
CA VAL A 173 -1.55 -2.46 15.31
C VAL A 173 -0.50 -1.49 14.78
N TYR A 174 0.02 -1.72 13.56
CA TYR A 174 1.08 -0.92 12.98
C TYR A 174 0.53 0.35 12.31
N ASN A 175 1.13 1.50 12.63
CA ASN A 175 0.90 2.74 11.88
C ASN A 175 1.88 2.86 10.70
N LEU A 176 1.72 3.90 9.86
CA LEU A 176 2.57 4.09 8.68
C LEU A 176 4.06 4.21 9.03
N ARG A 177 4.39 4.88 10.15
CA ARG A 177 5.79 5.02 10.58
C ARG A 177 6.38 3.67 10.99
N ASP A 178 5.63 2.86 11.70
CA ASP A 178 6.07 1.51 12.13
C ASP A 178 6.37 0.62 10.92
N ILE A 179 5.51 0.68 9.90
CA ILE A 179 5.70 -0.02 8.62
C ILE A 179 7.02 0.42 7.96
N ILE A 180 7.24 1.73 7.86
CA ILE A 180 8.44 2.29 7.23
C ILE A 180 9.69 1.92 8.01
N VAL A 181 9.66 2.00 9.34
CA VAL A 181 10.79 1.60 10.21
C VAL A 181 11.17 0.14 9.98
N ASP A 182 10.16 -0.77 9.95
CA ASP A 182 10.40 -2.21 9.70
C ASP A 182 10.98 -2.46 8.29
N MET A 183 10.57 -1.67 7.28
CA MET A 183 11.05 -1.81 5.90
C MET A 183 12.43 -1.14 5.66
N VAL A 184 12.81 -0.14 6.47
CA VAL A 184 14.10 0.56 6.35
C VAL A 184 15.21 -0.26 7.01
N ASN A 185 14.94 -0.95 8.11
CA ASN A 185 15.92 -1.78 8.83
C ASN A 185 16.16 -3.12 8.13
#